data_77de155ac3060c56e173c2619bb65dc9
#
_entry.id   77de155ac3060c56e173c2619bb65dc9
#
_cell.length_a   1.000
_cell.length_b   1.000
_cell.length_c   1.000
_cell.angle_alpha   90.00
_cell.angle_beta   90.00
_cell.angle_gamma   90.00
#
_symmetry.space_group_name_H-M   'P 1'
#
loop_
_entity.id
_entity.type
_entity.pdbx_description
1 polymer ?
#
loop_
_entity_poly.entity_id
_entity_poly.type
_entity_poly.pdbx_seq_one_letter_code
_entity_poly.pdbx_strand_id
1 'polypeptide(L)'
;MLATVFAACDNKPEFLIEGTVSHAADSVLYLEANTLDGLQTLDSVQLDANGTFRLKATAPTLSPEFFSLRIGNDRIPFSVDSTETITIQTSLPNFSADYTISGNESSRKIQEIARLQNQLQERIIQLEKNEDMYPGDIIDSIHTLILSYKEQIKEQYIFPDAKSASAYYAVCQCISVSRGLLMVFSPTQDRDDVKAYAAVATAWDCYYPDAPRTVQLCNAAIKGLDNTAPPRQRVIDIDSTKIHETSIIEVELPDLNSRLRRLTDLKGKVVLLDFTVFATKESAARTRQLRTLYEQYHAKGLEIYQVSLDEDIHFWKTSVEYLPWISVHETDGHAVNSYGISNLPTFFLINRRNEIVLRSDFMEGTLESNLLRLLNE
;
A
#
# COMPACT_ATOMS: atom_id res chain seq x y z
N MET A 1 43.90 45.00 13.24
CA MET A 1 43.35 43.69 13.53
C MET A 1 42.66 43.20 12.29
N LEU A 2 43.30 42.27 11.53
CA LEU A 2 42.74 41.66 10.34
C LEU A 2 41.95 40.44 10.82
N ALA A 3 40.61 40.45 10.68
CA ALA A 3 39.78 39.30 10.96
C ALA A 3 39.84 38.37 9.73
N THR A 4 40.57 37.30 9.83
CA THR A 4 40.52 36.18 8.86
C THR A 4 39.21 35.42 9.07
N VAL A 5 38.27 35.62 8.14
CA VAL A 5 37.07 34.78 8.03
C VAL A 5 37.52 33.45 7.43
N PHE A 6 37.61 32.43 8.28
CA PHE A 6 37.69 31.05 7.80
C PHE A 6 36.30 30.68 7.21
N ALA A 7 36.18 30.70 5.90
CA ALA A 7 35.11 30.00 5.24
C ALA A 7 35.31 28.49 5.50
N ALA A 8 34.56 27.91 6.40
CA ALA A 8 34.47 26.47 6.52
C ALA A 8 33.81 25.98 5.21
N CYS A 9 34.59 25.40 4.30
CA CYS A 9 34.08 24.60 3.22
C CYS A 9 33.41 23.40 3.88
N ASP A 10 32.08 23.36 3.84
CA ASP A 10 31.26 22.22 4.23
C ASP A 10 31.49 21.11 3.18
N ASN A 11 32.59 20.38 3.35
CA ASN A 11 33.04 19.37 2.40
C ASN A 11 32.23 18.09 2.66
N LYS A 12 30.95 18.11 2.21
CA LYS A 12 30.11 16.91 2.26
C LYS A 12 30.75 15.82 1.40
N PRO A 13 30.77 14.58 1.87
CA PRO A 13 31.27 13.47 1.08
C PRO A 13 30.49 13.37 -0.24
N GLU A 14 31.19 13.14 -1.36
CA GLU A 14 30.61 13.03 -2.69
C GLU A 14 30.84 11.63 -3.25
N PHE A 15 29.90 11.13 -4.04
CA PHE A 15 30.10 10.00 -4.93
C PHE A 15 30.36 10.50 -6.36
N LEU A 16 30.97 9.66 -7.16
CA LEU A 16 31.32 9.95 -8.54
C LEU A 16 30.56 9.00 -9.47
N ILE A 17 30.04 9.55 -10.58
CA ILE A 17 29.55 8.77 -11.69
C ILE A 17 30.27 9.20 -12.96
N GLU A 18 30.83 8.23 -13.70
CA GLU A 18 31.59 8.48 -14.90
C GLU A 18 31.38 7.41 -15.96
N GLY A 19 31.71 7.70 -17.20
CA GLY A 19 31.58 6.72 -18.25
C GLY A 19 31.51 7.33 -19.64
N THR A 20 30.89 6.58 -20.56
CA THR A 20 30.76 6.97 -21.97
C THR A 20 29.40 6.63 -22.52
N VAL A 21 28.79 7.57 -23.23
CA VAL A 21 27.58 7.36 -24.03
C VAL A 21 27.96 7.56 -25.49
N SER A 22 28.18 6.48 -26.23
CA SER A 22 28.54 6.53 -27.63
C SER A 22 27.37 7.02 -28.49
N HIS A 23 27.68 7.71 -29.59
CA HIS A 23 26.70 8.26 -30.54
C HIS A 23 25.71 9.27 -29.92
N ALA A 24 26.10 9.95 -28.82
CA ALA A 24 25.27 10.88 -28.09
C ALA A 24 25.77 12.33 -28.15
N ALA A 25 26.55 12.68 -29.20
CA ALA A 25 27.01 14.06 -29.38
C ALA A 25 25.85 15.06 -29.31
N ASP A 26 26.07 16.19 -28.64
CA ASP A 26 25.10 17.26 -28.42
C ASP A 26 23.86 16.88 -27.54
N SER A 27 23.79 15.64 -27.03
CA SER A 27 22.77 15.25 -26.10
C SER A 27 23.10 15.77 -24.69
N VAL A 28 22.04 16.06 -23.87
CA VAL A 28 22.21 16.41 -22.46
C VAL A 28 21.95 15.18 -21.62
N LEU A 29 22.94 14.79 -20.82
CA LEU A 29 22.87 13.72 -19.85
C LEU A 29 22.56 14.34 -18.47
N TYR A 30 21.51 13.85 -17.83
CA TYR A 30 21.08 14.29 -16.51
C TYR A 30 21.40 13.23 -15.46
N LEU A 31 21.87 13.67 -14.29
CA LEU A 31 21.91 12.87 -13.07
C LEU A 31 20.70 13.22 -12.21
N GLU A 32 19.86 12.26 -11.93
CA GLU A 32 18.64 12.43 -11.15
C GLU A 32 18.68 11.57 -9.89
N ALA A 33 18.22 12.12 -8.74
CA ALA A 33 17.92 11.37 -7.54
C ALA A 33 16.46 10.91 -7.57
N ASN A 34 16.22 9.65 -7.23
CA ASN A 34 14.89 9.11 -7.04
C ASN A 34 14.53 9.20 -5.54
N THR A 35 14.00 10.33 -5.12
CA THR A 35 13.62 10.59 -3.73
C THR A 35 12.23 10.05 -3.40
N LEU A 36 11.85 10.06 -2.12
CA LEU A 36 10.49 9.70 -1.70
C LEU A 36 9.41 10.67 -2.21
N ASP A 37 9.81 11.92 -2.50
CA ASP A 37 8.93 12.97 -3.03
C ASP A 37 8.91 13.00 -4.58
N GLY A 38 9.71 12.16 -5.24
CA GLY A 38 9.80 12.07 -6.69
C GLY A 38 11.20 12.25 -7.24
N LEU A 39 11.30 12.43 -8.56
CA LEU A 39 12.56 12.60 -9.26
C LEU A 39 13.08 14.04 -9.11
N GLN A 40 14.34 14.18 -8.72
CA GLN A 40 15.05 15.46 -8.58
C GLN A 40 16.31 15.45 -9.44
N THR A 41 16.42 16.38 -10.39
CA THR A 41 17.66 16.59 -11.15
C THR A 41 18.72 17.21 -10.23
N LEU A 42 19.88 16.55 -10.13
CA LEU A 42 21.00 16.98 -9.32
C LEU A 42 22.04 17.74 -10.14
N ASP A 43 22.36 17.22 -11.32
CA ASP A 43 23.39 17.76 -12.20
C ASP A 43 23.10 17.37 -13.68
N SER A 44 23.79 17.99 -14.61
CA SER A 44 23.70 17.67 -16.03
C SER A 44 24.96 18.04 -16.77
N VAL A 45 25.23 17.33 -17.87
CA VAL A 45 26.36 17.61 -18.77
C VAL A 45 25.92 17.47 -20.23
N GLN A 46 26.35 18.40 -21.06
CA GLN A 46 26.23 18.25 -22.50
C GLN A 46 27.39 17.39 -23.01
N LEU A 47 27.06 16.31 -23.71
CA LEU A 47 28.01 15.33 -24.19
C LEU A 47 28.70 15.87 -25.46
N ASP A 48 30.02 15.73 -25.51
CA ASP A 48 30.84 16.01 -26.70
C ASP A 48 30.84 14.84 -27.69
N ALA A 49 31.62 14.94 -28.75
CA ALA A 49 31.76 13.88 -29.75
C ALA A 49 32.32 12.57 -29.22
N ASN A 50 33.04 12.58 -28.10
CA ASN A 50 33.57 11.39 -27.45
C ASN A 50 32.53 10.74 -26.54
N GLY A 51 31.48 11.48 -26.14
CA GLY A 51 30.41 11.02 -25.25
C GLY A 51 30.88 10.73 -23.83
N THR A 52 32.06 11.20 -23.41
CA THR A 52 32.56 10.98 -22.05
C THR A 52 31.89 11.93 -21.06
N PHE A 53 31.60 11.42 -19.86
CA PHE A 53 31.00 12.22 -18.80
C PHE A 53 31.62 11.93 -17.45
N ARG A 54 31.53 12.91 -16.56
CA ARG A 54 31.88 12.79 -15.17
C ARG A 54 31.03 13.76 -14.35
N LEU A 55 30.15 13.21 -13.49
CA LEU A 55 29.23 13.93 -12.65
C LEU A 55 29.46 13.56 -11.18
N LYS A 56 29.11 14.45 -10.27
CA LYS A 56 29.25 14.24 -8.83
C LYS A 56 27.97 14.64 -8.12
N ALA A 57 27.70 13.99 -7.00
CA ALA A 57 26.64 14.39 -6.09
C ALA A 57 27.01 14.02 -4.63
N THR A 58 26.27 14.59 -3.70
CA THR A 58 26.44 14.30 -2.27
C THR A 58 26.16 12.80 -2.01
N ALA A 59 27.10 12.14 -1.34
CA ALA A 59 26.98 10.74 -0.99
C ALA A 59 25.91 10.51 0.09
N PRO A 60 25.16 9.40 0.01
CA PRO A 60 24.24 8.98 1.07
C PRO A 60 24.95 8.75 2.40
N THR A 61 24.23 8.96 3.50
CA THR A 61 24.81 8.82 4.85
C THR A 61 24.00 7.91 5.77
N LEU A 62 22.71 7.71 5.50
CA LEU A 62 21.81 6.95 6.37
C LEU A 62 21.48 5.56 5.82
N SER A 63 21.39 5.44 4.52
CA SER A 63 21.07 4.19 3.80
C SER A 63 21.53 4.32 2.36
N PRO A 64 21.56 3.23 1.59
CA PRO A 64 21.64 3.31 0.14
C PRO A 64 20.56 4.22 -0.44
N GLU A 65 20.92 5.02 -1.44
CA GLU A 65 19.98 5.89 -2.17
C GLU A 65 19.98 5.56 -3.66
N PHE A 66 18.89 5.93 -4.35
CA PHE A 66 18.64 5.55 -5.73
C PHE A 66 18.76 6.75 -6.66
N PHE A 67 19.43 6.52 -7.76
CA PHE A 67 19.71 7.52 -8.76
C PHE A 67 19.42 6.97 -10.17
N SER A 68 19.37 7.86 -11.14
CA SER A 68 19.34 7.49 -12.56
C SER A 68 20.15 8.44 -13.42
N LEU A 69 20.76 7.92 -14.47
CA LEU A 69 21.16 8.72 -15.61
C LEU A 69 20.01 8.78 -16.62
N ARG A 70 19.73 9.97 -17.17
CA ARG A 70 18.67 10.18 -18.16
C ARG A 70 19.14 10.92 -19.39
N ILE A 71 18.73 10.40 -20.56
CA ILE A 71 18.75 11.12 -21.85
C ILE A 71 17.33 11.04 -22.45
N GLY A 72 16.74 12.18 -22.74
CA GLY A 72 15.34 12.20 -23.20
C GLY A 72 14.40 11.58 -22.19
N ASN A 73 13.72 10.49 -22.58
CA ASN A 73 12.82 9.71 -21.74
C ASN A 73 13.47 8.45 -21.15
N ASP A 74 14.62 8.05 -21.64
CA ASP A 74 15.30 6.82 -21.22
C ASP A 74 16.12 7.03 -19.95
N ARG A 75 16.08 6.05 -19.06
CA ARG A 75 16.75 6.08 -17.76
C ARG A 75 17.53 4.82 -17.48
N ILE A 76 18.73 4.97 -16.94
CA ILE A 76 19.55 3.89 -16.37
C ILE A 76 19.51 4.03 -14.85
N PRO A 77 18.80 3.14 -14.13
CA PRO A 77 18.75 3.19 -12.68
C PRO A 77 20.00 2.57 -12.04
N PHE A 78 20.40 3.09 -10.88
CA PHE A 78 21.47 2.55 -10.05
C PHE A 78 21.29 2.99 -8.60
N SER A 79 22.08 2.39 -7.69
CA SER A 79 22.13 2.78 -6.29
C SER A 79 23.54 3.19 -5.88
N VAL A 80 23.62 4.00 -4.84
CA VAL A 80 24.88 4.42 -4.21
C VAL A 80 24.73 4.24 -2.70
N ASP A 81 25.75 3.62 -2.09
CA ASP A 81 25.78 3.39 -0.64
C ASP A 81 26.62 4.45 0.10
N SER A 82 27.64 4.96 -0.55
CA SER A 82 28.63 5.87 0.06
C SER A 82 29.41 6.68 -0.99
N THR A 83 30.67 7.01 -0.70
CA THR A 83 31.59 7.76 -1.58
C THR A 83 32.22 6.91 -2.69
N GLU A 84 31.46 6.06 -3.31
CA GLU A 84 31.91 5.15 -4.38
C GLU A 84 31.93 5.82 -5.76
N THR A 85 32.57 5.13 -6.71
CA THR A 85 32.53 5.52 -8.12
C THR A 85 31.73 4.50 -8.92
N ILE A 86 30.71 4.97 -9.60
CA ILE A 86 29.89 4.16 -10.51
C ILE A 86 30.34 4.47 -11.95
N THR A 87 30.68 3.44 -12.71
CA THR A 87 31.07 3.55 -14.11
C THR A 87 29.99 2.97 -15.02
N ILE A 88 29.50 3.74 -15.99
CA ILE A 88 28.47 3.33 -16.95
C ILE A 88 28.98 3.50 -18.38
N GLN A 89 28.77 2.46 -19.21
CA GLN A 89 29.02 2.52 -20.64
C GLN A 89 27.75 2.14 -21.39
N THR A 90 27.33 2.95 -22.34
CA THR A 90 26.14 2.73 -23.15
C THR A 90 26.25 3.44 -24.51
N SER A 91 25.20 3.33 -25.34
CA SER A 91 25.15 3.97 -26.66
C SER A 91 23.72 4.37 -27.05
N LEU A 92 23.54 5.43 -27.83
CA LEU A 92 22.28 5.69 -28.51
C LEU A 92 22.14 4.84 -29.78
N PRO A 93 20.91 4.36 -30.12
CA PRO A 93 19.63 4.68 -29.49
C PRO A 93 19.27 3.76 -28.30
N ASN A 94 20.10 2.79 -27.93
CA ASN A 94 19.78 1.75 -26.94
C ASN A 94 20.21 2.13 -25.51
N PHE A 95 20.07 3.39 -25.15
CA PHE A 95 20.61 3.96 -23.90
C PHE A 95 20.30 3.15 -22.66
N SER A 96 19.03 2.81 -22.41
CA SER A 96 18.58 2.08 -21.24
C SER A 96 18.44 0.57 -21.45
N ALA A 97 18.48 0.12 -22.70
CA ALA A 97 18.32 -1.31 -23.04
C ALA A 97 19.65 -2.08 -23.00
N ASP A 98 20.74 -1.44 -23.46
CA ASP A 98 22.04 -2.09 -23.53
C ASP A 98 23.14 -1.18 -22.94
N TYR A 99 23.44 -1.42 -21.67
CA TYR A 99 24.48 -0.71 -20.94
C TYR A 99 25.26 -1.67 -20.03
N THR A 100 26.48 -1.28 -19.67
CA THR A 100 27.26 -1.95 -18.62
C THR A 100 27.40 -1.01 -17.43
N ILE A 101 27.35 -1.57 -16.23
CA ILE A 101 27.49 -0.82 -14.98
C ILE A 101 28.46 -1.56 -14.05
N SER A 102 29.32 -0.81 -13.39
CA SER A 102 30.23 -1.30 -12.36
C SER A 102 30.42 -0.24 -11.28
N GLY A 103 30.98 -0.64 -10.14
CA GLY A 103 31.19 0.21 -8.96
C GLY A 103 30.67 -0.44 -7.70
N ASN A 104 29.44 -0.93 -7.69
CA ASN A 104 28.93 -1.75 -6.59
C ASN A 104 28.04 -2.89 -7.06
N GLU A 105 27.80 -3.88 -6.19
CA GLU A 105 27.03 -5.07 -6.53
C GLU A 105 25.54 -4.78 -6.67
N SER A 106 24.99 -3.88 -5.84
CA SER A 106 23.56 -3.51 -5.90
C SER A 106 23.21 -2.90 -7.25
N SER A 107 24.04 -2.00 -7.79
CA SER A 107 23.82 -1.40 -9.12
C SER A 107 23.86 -2.45 -10.24
N ARG A 108 24.76 -3.42 -10.16
CA ARG A 108 24.82 -4.54 -11.13
C ARG A 108 23.53 -5.39 -11.06
N LYS A 109 23.06 -5.72 -9.86
CA LYS A 109 21.79 -6.44 -9.68
C LYS A 109 20.58 -5.61 -10.14
N ILE A 110 20.56 -4.29 -9.88
CA ILE A 110 19.53 -3.38 -10.39
C ILE A 110 19.49 -3.39 -11.92
N GLN A 111 20.64 -3.43 -12.59
CA GLN A 111 20.69 -3.58 -14.05
C GLN A 111 20.04 -4.88 -14.51
N GLU A 112 20.34 -6.02 -13.86
CA GLU A 112 19.74 -7.32 -14.18
C GLU A 112 18.23 -7.28 -14.01
N ILE A 113 17.74 -6.73 -12.88
CA ILE A 113 16.31 -6.58 -12.59
C ILE A 113 15.64 -5.68 -13.63
N ALA A 114 16.26 -4.54 -13.99
CA ALA A 114 15.73 -3.61 -15.02
C ALA A 114 15.61 -4.30 -16.39
N ARG A 115 16.58 -5.13 -16.76
CA ARG A 115 16.51 -5.94 -18.00
C ARG A 115 15.35 -6.94 -17.97
N LEU A 116 15.18 -7.66 -16.88
CA LEU A 116 14.06 -8.59 -16.71
C LEU A 116 12.71 -7.86 -16.75
N GLN A 117 12.63 -6.70 -16.13
CA GLN A 117 11.43 -5.85 -16.14
C GLN A 117 11.09 -5.37 -17.56
N ASN A 118 12.08 -4.92 -18.34
CA ASN A 118 11.90 -4.52 -19.72
C ASN A 118 11.39 -5.70 -20.58
N GLN A 119 11.95 -6.89 -20.40
CA GLN A 119 11.50 -8.10 -21.10
C GLN A 119 10.04 -8.44 -20.73
N LEU A 120 9.67 -8.34 -19.46
CA LEU A 120 8.27 -8.51 -19.03
C LEU A 120 7.36 -7.48 -19.69
N GLN A 121 7.77 -6.20 -19.69
CA GLN A 121 7.02 -5.11 -20.28
C GLN A 121 6.78 -5.31 -21.79
N GLU A 122 7.82 -5.72 -22.52
CA GLU A 122 7.72 -6.02 -23.96
C GLU A 122 6.73 -7.17 -24.22
N ARG A 123 6.78 -8.23 -23.42
CA ARG A 123 5.86 -9.38 -23.55
C ARG A 123 4.42 -8.97 -23.26
N ILE A 124 4.19 -8.13 -22.25
CA ILE A 124 2.86 -7.59 -21.94
C ILE A 124 2.33 -6.78 -23.13
N ILE A 125 3.14 -5.87 -23.68
CA ILE A 125 2.76 -5.06 -24.86
C ILE A 125 2.42 -5.95 -26.06
N GLN A 126 3.17 -7.03 -26.28
CA GLN A 126 2.89 -7.98 -27.36
C GLN A 126 1.55 -8.70 -27.17
N LEU A 127 1.23 -9.11 -25.93
CA LEU A 127 -0.05 -9.73 -25.61
C LEU A 127 -1.23 -8.76 -25.79
N GLU A 128 -1.08 -7.53 -25.31
CA GLU A 128 -2.12 -6.51 -25.42
C GLU A 128 -2.42 -6.09 -26.88
N LYS A 129 -1.46 -6.26 -27.78
CA LYS A 129 -1.60 -6.01 -29.23
C LYS A 129 -2.08 -7.24 -30.02
N ASN A 130 -2.25 -8.37 -29.40
CA ASN A 130 -2.63 -9.60 -30.09
C ASN A 130 -4.15 -9.60 -30.36
N GLU A 131 -4.52 -9.33 -31.60
CA GLU A 131 -5.92 -9.29 -32.07
C GLU A 131 -6.55 -10.69 -32.23
N ASP A 132 -5.73 -11.76 -32.26
CA ASP A 132 -6.19 -13.14 -32.43
C ASP A 132 -6.62 -13.80 -31.10
N MET A 133 -6.35 -13.19 -29.96
CA MET A 133 -6.68 -13.71 -28.64
C MET A 133 -7.94 -13.05 -28.07
N TYR A 134 -8.74 -13.83 -27.33
CA TYR A 134 -9.85 -13.26 -26.57
C TYR A 134 -9.35 -12.40 -25.42
N PRO A 135 -10.03 -11.27 -25.09
CA PRO A 135 -9.60 -10.38 -24.01
C PRO A 135 -9.38 -11.05 -22.65
N GLY A 136 -10.18 -12.08 -22.32
CA GLY A 136 -10.02 -12.88 -21.11
C GLY A 136 -8.69 -13.65 -21.10
N ASP A 137 -8.34 -14.30 -22.21
CA ASP A 137 -7.11 -15.08 -22.33
C ASP A 137 -5.86 -14.19 -22.28
N ILE A 138 -5.96 -12.96 -22.78
CA ILE A 138 -4.90 -11.94 -22.67
C ILE A 138 -4.66 -11.61 -21.21
N ILE A 139 -5.71 -11.32 -20.43
CA ILE A 139 -5.63 -10.99 -19.01
C ILE A 139 -4.99 -12.15 -18.22
N ASP A 140 -5.43 -13.37 -18.45
CA ASP A 140 -4.92 -14.57 -17.77
C ASP A 140 -3.44 -14.83 -18.12
N SER A 141 -3.07 -14.61 -19.39
CA SER A 141 -1.68 -14.72 -19.83
C SER A 141 -0.78 -13.68 -19.19
N ILE A 142 -1.20 -12.40 -19.12
CA ILE A 142 -0.47 -11.33 -18.44
C ILE A 142 -0.33 -11.65 -16.95
N HIS A 143 -1.40 -12.10 -16.30
CA HIS A 143 -1.35 -12.49 -14.89
C HIS A 143 -0.33 -13.61 -14.65
N THR A 144 -0.32 -14.64 -15.48
CA THR A 144 0.64 -15.76 -15.40
C THR A 144 2.07 -15.29 -15.58
N LEU A 145 2.32 -14.37 -16.52
CA LEU A 145 3.65 -13.78 -16.73
C LEU A 145 4.12 -13.00 -15.50
N ILE A 146 3.25 -12.18 -14.90
CA ILE A 146 3.56 -11.40 -13.70
C ILE A 146 3.86 -12.32 -12.53
N LEU A 147 3.09 -13.39 -12.32
CA LEU A 147 3.35 -14.37 -11.25
C LEU A 147 4.71 -15.04 -11.41
N SER A 148 5.03 -15.52 -12.62
CA SER A 148 6.33 -16.13 -12.91
C SER A 148 7.49 -15.17 -12.67
N TYR A 149 7.33 -13.90 -13.09
CA TYR A 149 8.31 -12.86 -12.87
C TYR A 149 8.51 -12.58 -11.37
N LYS A 150 7.42 -12.47 -10.59
CA LYS A 150 7.47 -12.28 -9.13
C LYS A 150 8.28 -13.37 -8.44
N GLU A 151 8.02 -14.64 -8.77
CA GLU A 151 8.77 -15.78 -8.19
C GLU A 151 10.26 -15.66 -8.49
N GLN A 152 10.62 -15.41 -9.76
CA GLN A 152 12.02 -15.22 -10.14
C GLN A 152 12.69 -14.08 -9.37
N ILE A 153 12.04 -12.93 -9.24
CA ILE A 153 12.58 -11.76 -8.53
C ILE A 153 12.72 -12.03 -7.04
N LYS A 154 11.76 -12.71 -6.41
CA LYS A 154 11.83 -13.09 -4.99
C LYS A 154 13.02 -14.00 -4.72
N GLU A 155 13.17 -15.05 -5.52
CA GLU A 155 14.22 -16.07 -5.31
C GLU A 155 15.63 -15.57 -5.62
N GLN A 156 15.78 -14.71 -6.65
CA GLN A 156 17.11 -14.30 -7.11
C GLN A 156 17.61 -13.00 -6.48
N TYR A 157 16.71 -12.07 -6.12
CA TYR A 157 17.10 -10.71 -5.74
C TYR A 157 16.58 -10.24 -4.38
N ILE A 158 15.41 -10.73 -3.91
CA ILE A 158 14.83 -10.26 -2.66
C ILE A 158 15.31 -11.08 -1.47
N PHE A 159 15.00 -12.39 -1.45
CA PHE A 159 15.28 -13.23 -0.28
C PHE A 159 16.76 -13.54 -0.04
N PRO A 160 17.64 -13.67 -1.06
CA PRO A 160 19.05 -13.94 -0.81
C PRO A 160 19.79 -12.83 -0.06
N ASP A 161 19.37 -11.55 -0.25
CA ASP A 161 20.00 -10.41 0.40
C ASP A 161 19.02 -9.25 0.59
N ALA A 162 18.03 -9.45 1.47
CA ALA A 162 16.91 -8.52 1.69
C ALA A 162 17.34 -7.12 2.20
N LYS A 163 18.55 -6.96 2.73
CA LYS A 163 19.11 -5.67 3.15
C LYS A 163 19.68 -4.83 2.01
N SER A 164 19.91 -5.42 0.84
CA SER A 164 20.54 -4.73 -0.28
C SER A 164 19.64 -3.67 -0.91
N ALA A 165 20.25 -2.65 -1.53
CA ALA A 165 19.53 -1.68 -2.34
C ALA A 165 18.81 -2.35 -3.53
N SER A 166 19.38 -3.42 -4.10
CA SER A 166 18.72 -4.18 -5.17
C SER A 166 17.43 -4.87 -4.73
N ALA A 167 17.34 -5.38 -3.49
CA ALA A 167 16.11 -5.95 -2.94
C ALA A 167 15.03 -4.87 -2.71
N TYR A 168 15.42 -3.68 -2.22
CA TYR A 168 14.51 -2.54 -2.13
C TYR A 168 13.99 -2.15 -3.52
N TYR A 169 14.87 -2.00 -4.50
CA TYR A 169 14.49 -1.70 -5.88
C TYR A 169 13.52 -2.75 -6.44
N ALA A 170 13.77 -4.02 -6.16
CA ALA A 170 12.97 -5.14 -6.62
C ALA A 170 11.51 -5.09 -6.11
N VAL A 171 11.27 -4.78 -4.82
CA VAL A 171 9.91 -4.72 -4.28
C VAL A 171 9.13 -3.48 -4.74
N CYS A 172 9.83 -2.39 -5.14
CA CYS A 172 9.23 -1.13 -5.55
C CYS A 172 8.95 -1.02 -7.06
N GLN A 173 9.08 -2.10 -7.83
CA GLN A 173 8.91 -2.08 -9.28
C GLN A 173 7.46 -1.83 -9.72
N CYS A 174 7.32 -1.08 -10.82
CA CYS A 174 6.05 -0.84 -11.51
C CYS A 174 6.16 -1.21 -12.98
N ILE A 175 5.08 -1.71 -13.57
CA ILE A 175 4.93 -1.97 -15.00
C ILE A 175 3.75 -1.20 -15.57
N SER A 176 3.81 -0.89 -16.86
CA SER A 176 2.70 -0.26 -17.59
C SER A 176 1.80 -1.33 -18.19
N VAL A 177 0.52 -1.22 -17.97
CA VAL A 177 -0.53 -2.02 -18.63
C VAL A 177 -1.54 -1.08 -19.25
N SER A 178 -2.40 -1.56 -20.15
CA SER A 178 -3.40 -0.73 -20.85
C SER A 178 -4.29 0.10 -19.91
N ARG A 179 -4.45 -0.34 -18.64
CA ARG A 179 -5.24 0.35 -17.61
C ARG A 179 -4.45 1.33 -16.75
N GLY A 180 -3.14 1.52 -17.01
CA GLY A 180 -2.27 2.42 -16.25
C GLY A 180 -1.03 1.76 -15.66
N LEU A 181 -0.50 2.36 -14.60
CA LEU A 181 0.68 1.84 -13.89
C LEU A 181 0.27 0.82 -12.84
N LEU A 182 0.89 -0.35 -12.86
CA LEU A 182 0.67 -1.44 -11.90
C LEU A 182 1.94 -1.69 -11.09
N MET A 183 1.84 -1.71 -9.77
CA MET A 183 2.91 -2.21 -8.91
C MET A 183 3.08 -3.71 -9.11
N VAL A 184 4.30 -4.17 -9.36
CA VAL A 184 4.59 -5.60 -9.52
C VAL A 184 4.33 -6.34 -8.21
N PHE A 185 4.85 -5.82 -7.11
CA PHE A 185 4.57 -6.30 -5.76
C PHE A 185 3.63 -5.32 -5.05
N SER A 186 2.43 -5.78 -4.69
CA SER A 186 1.46 -4.95 -3.97
C SER A 186 1.38 -5.37 -2.50
N PRO A 187 1.90 -4.57 -1.57
CA PRO A 187 1.87 -4.93 -0.16
C PRO A 187 0.45 -4.92 0.45
N THR A 188 -0.55 -4.40 -0.28
CA THR A 188 -1.90 -4.21 0.27
C THR A 188 -2.93 -5.19 -0.28
N GLN A 189 -2.64 -5.93 -1.35
CA GLN A 189 -3.61 -6.77 -2.06
C GLN A 189 -3.27 -8.26 -2.05
N ASP A 190 -2.00 -8.62 -1.92
CA ASP A 190 -1.53 -9.99 -2.02
C ASP A 190 -0.64 -10.35 -0.82
N ARG A 191 -0.97 -11.45 -0.14
CA ARG A 191 -0.26 -11.90 1.06
C ARG A 191 1.18 -12.34 0.78
N ASP A 192 1.46 -12.89 -0.38
CA ASP A 192 2.81 -13.33 -0.74
C ASP A 192 3.69 -12.12 -1.12
N ASP A 193 3.11 -11.10 -1.70
CA ASP A 193 3.79 -9.82 -1.91
C ASP A 193 4.13 -9.15 -0.57
N VAL A 194 3.21 -9.20 0.40
CA VAL A 194 3.47 -8.68 1.77
C VAL A 194 4.66 -9.35 2.41
N LYS A 195 4.87 -10.66 2.20
CA LYS A 195 6.06 -11.35 2.72
C LYS A 195 7.35 -10.81 2.14
N ALA A 196 7.37 -10.50 0.83
CA ALA A 196 8.53 -9.88 0.17
C ALA A 196 8.82 -8.48 0.76
N TYR A 197 7.79 -7.64 0.91
CA TYR A 197 7.92 -6.33 1.58
C TYR A 197 8.40 -6.45 3.02
N ALA A 198 7.83 -7.37 3.80
CA ALA A 198 8.18 -7.58 5.21
C ALA A 198 9.62 -8.07 5.37
N ALA A 199 10.11 -8.92 4.47
CA ALA A 199 11.50 -9.37 4.49
C ALA A 199 12.47 -8.21 4.28
N VAL A 200 12.21 -7.35 3.28
CA VAL A 200 13.05 -6.18 3.01
C VAL A 200 12.91 -5.15 4.14
N ALA A 201 11.69 -4.86 4.61
CA ALA A 201 11.44 -3.91 5.69
C ALA A 201 12.17 -4.32 6.97
N THR A 202 12.09 -5.59 7.38
CA THR A 202 12.77 -6.11 8.57
C THR A 202 14.29 -6.01 8.44
N ALA A 203 14.84 -6.36 7.27
CA ALA A 203 16.27 -6.27 7.04
C ALA A 203 16.74 -4.81 7.06
N TRP A 204 15.99 -3.90 6.42
CA TRP A 204 16.33 -2.47 6.41
C TRP A 204 16.21 -1.84 7.79
N ASP A 205 15.22 -2.21 8.60
CA ASP A 205 15.07 -1.76 9.99
C ASP A 205 16.28 -2.15 10.86
N CYS A 206 16.84 -3.35 10.63
CA CYS A 206 18.05 -3.80 11.33
C CYS A 206 19.33 -3.07 10.91
N TYR A 207 19.47 -2.69 9.63
CA TYR A 207 20.71 -2.13 9.09
C TYR A 207 20.65 -0.60 8.90
N TYR A 208 19.48 -0.03 8.67
CA TYR A 208 19.25 1.39 8.36
C TYR A 208 18.02 1.94 9.11
N PRO A 209 17.97 1.82 10.47
CA PRO A 209 16.74 2.12 11.24
C PRO A 209 16.28 3.58 11.10
N ASP A 210 17.21 4.51 10.95
CA ASP A 210 16.92 5.95 10.89
C ASP A 210 16.64 6.45 9.45
N ALA A 211 16.68 5.58 8.46
CA ALA A 211 16.46 5.99 7.08
C ALA A 211 14.97 6.20 6.77
N PRO A 212 14.59 7.31 6.11
CA PRO A 212 13.19 7.56 5.72
C PRO A 212 12.59 6.43 4.87
N ARG A 213 13.38 5.79 4.02
CA ARG A 213 12.96 4.63 3.19
C ARG A 213 12.61 3.42 4.04
N THR A 214 13.31 3.20 5.14
CA THR A 214 12.99 2.13 6.10
C THR A 214 11.61 2.36 6.72
N VAL A 215 11.33 3.57 7.17
CA VAL A 215 10.03 3.94 7.72
C VAL A 215 8.91 3.69 6.70
N GLN A 216 9.13 4.06 5.43
CA GLN A 216 8.16 3.82 4.36
C GLN A 216 7.90 2.33 4.13
N LEU A 217 8.98 1.51 4.05
CA LEU A 217 8.86 0.05 3.89
C LEU A 217 8.11 -0.60 5.06
N CYS A 218 8.46 -0.24 6.30
CA CYS A 218 7.82 -0.78 7.50
C CYS A 218 6.32 -0.44 7.52
N ASN A 219 5.96 0.81 7.22
CA ASN A 219 4.57 1.22 7.14
C ASN A 219 3.80 0.46 6.05
N ALA A 220 4.40 0.26 4.88
CA ALA A 220 3.79 -0.50 3.79
C ALA A 220 3.60 -1.98 4.19
N ALA A 221 4.61 -2.60 4.81
CA ALA A 221 4.54 -3.99 5.26
C ALA A 221 3.50 -4.19 6.38
N ILE A 222 3.44 -3.29 7.38
CA ILE A 222 2.46 -3.34 8.47
C ILE A 222 1.05 -3.22 7.90
N LYS A 223 0.80 -2.20 7.05
CA LYS A 223 -0.49 -2.02 6.38
C LYS A 223 -0.87 -3.24 5.54
N GLY A 224 0.09 -3.85 4.87
CA GLY A 224 -0.11 -5.07 4.09
C GLY A 224 -0.48 -6.27 4.95
N LEU A 225 0.21 -6.47 6.06
CA LEU A 225 -0.09 -7.54 7.02
C LEU A 225 -1.50 -7.39 7.58
N ASP A 226 -1.92 -6.17 7.92
CA ASP A 226 -3.27 -5.90 8.42
C ASP A 226 -4.33 -6.19 7.35
N ASN A 227 -4.12 -5.74 6.12
CA ASN A 227 -5.07 -5.90 5.02
C ASN A 227 -5.18 -7.35 4.52
N THR A 228 -4.08 -8.12 4.56
CA THR A 228 -4.03 -9.50 4.04
C THR A 228 -4.04 -10.55 5.13
N ALA A 229 -4.12 -10.14 6.41
CA ALA A 229 -4.30 -11.06 7.51
C ALA A 229 -5.56 -11.91 7.22
N PRO A 230 -5.48 -13.26 7.32
CA PRO A 230 -6.70 -14.05 7.33
C PRO A 230 -7.57 -13.48 8.44
N PRO A 231 -8.90 -13.42 8.23
CA PRO A 231 -9.78 -13.08 9.32
C PRO A 231 -9.29 -13.93 10.52
N ARG A 232 -8.87 -13.27 11.58
CA ARG A 232 -8.40 -13.97 12.77
C ARG A 232 -9.56 -14.83 13.21
N GLN A 233 -9.64 -16.07 12.73
CA GLN A 233 -10.25 -17.11 13.49
C GLN A 233 -9.44 -17.15 14.79
N ARG A 234 -9.89 -16.40 15.78
CA ARG A 234 -9.71 -16.88 17.13
C ARG A 234 -10.35 -18.26 17.10
N VAL A 235 -9.55 -19.30 16.94
CA VAL A 235 -9.83 -20.57 17.53
C VAL A 235 -9.80 -20.25 19.03
N ILE A 236 -10.93 -19.77 19.52
CA ILE A 236 -11.29 -19.93 20.92
C ILE A 236 -11.47 -21.44 20.95
N ASP A 237 -10.50 -22.13 21.52
CA ASP A 237 -10.68 -23.49 22.01
C ASP A 237 -11.81 -23.36 23.03
N ILE A 238 -13.05 -23.49 22.52
CA ILE A 238 -14.26 -23.47 23.33
C ILE A 238 -14.28 -24.85 23.95
N ASP A 239 -13.70 -24.93 25.16
CA ASP A 239 -14.06 -25.95 26.09
C ASP A 239 -15.60 -25.93 26.14
N SER A 240 -16.23 -26.93 25.50
CA SER A 240 -17.66 -27.04 25.28
C SER A 240 -18.48 -27.09 26.56
N THR A 241 -17.84 -26.94 27.72
CA THR A 241 -18.43 -26.84 29.05
C THR A 241 -18.59 -25.39 29.55
N LYS A 242 -18.09 -24.36 28.80
CA LYS A 242 -18.19 -22.94 29.14
C LYS A 242 -18.82 -22.11 28.03
N ILE A 243 -19.98 -22.55 27.52
CA ILE A 243 -20.84 -21.70 26.69
C ILE A 243 -21.63 -20.78 27.62
N HIS A 244 -20.99 -19.77 28.16
CA HIS A 244 -21.66 -18.59 28.73
C HIS A 244 -20.79 -17.35 28.56
N GLU A 245 -21.37 -16.37 27.83
CA GLU A 245 -20.94 -14.99 27.69
C GLU A 245 -19.93 -14.70 26.55
N THR A 246 -20.40 -14.70 25.28
CA THR A 246 -19.82 -13.83 24.27
C THR A 246 -20.37 -12.42 24.52
N SER A 247 -19.84 -11.73 25.54
CA SER A 247 -20.15 -10.34 25.77
C SER A 247 -19.66 -9.50 24.57
N ILE A 248 -20.47 -8.51 24.18
CA ILE A 248 -20.08 -7.53 23.15
C ILE A 248 -18.80 -6.81 23.58
N ILE A 249 -17.98 -6.41 22.58
CA ILE A 249 -16.87 -5.48 22.81
C ILE A 249 -17.48 -4.08 22.89
N GLU A 250 -17.13 -3.31 23.91
CA GLU A 250 -17.64 -1.94 24.05
C GLU A 250 -17.26 -1.06 22.87
N VAL A 251 -18.24 -0.33 22.36
CA VAL A 251 -18.07 0.75 21.38
C VAL A 251 -18.61 2.03 22.02
N GLU A 252 -17.71 2.96 22.34
CA GLU A 252 -18.05 4.26 22.91
C GLU A 252 -17.57 5.35 21.96
N LEU A 253 -18.49 5.95 21.21
CA LEU A 253 -18.19 6.92 20.15
C LEU A 253 -19.11 8.15 20.24
N PRO A 254 -18.66 9.32 19.75
CA PRO A 254 -19.47 10.53 19.76
C PRO A 254 -20.62 10.47 18.73
N ASP A 255 -21.81 10.90 19.16
CA ASP A 255 -22.95 11.13 18.28
C ASP A 255 -22.89 12.54 17.61
N LEU A 256 -23.93 12.89 16.83
CA LEU A 256 -24.07 14.17 16.13
C LEU A 256 -23.87 15.39 17.07
N ASN A 257 -24.24 15.26 18.35
CA ASN A 257 -24.15 16.29 19.37
C ASN A 257 -22.87 16.17 20.22
N SER A 258 -21.89 15.38 19.77
CA SER A 258 -20.64 15.11 20.50
C SER A 258 -20.86 14.43 21.86
N ARG A 259 -21.99 13.76 22.07
CA ARG A 259 -22.25 12.95 23.26
C ARG A 259 -21.72 11.55 23.01
N LEU A 260 -20.96 11.02 23.96
CA LEU A 260 -20.50 9.65 23.92
C LEU A 260 -21.68 8.69 24.07
N ARG A 261 -21.82 7.78 23.14
CA ARG A 261 -22.84 6.73 23.12
C ARG A 261 -22.15 5.39 23.31
N ARG A 262 -22.65 4.62 24.25
CA ARG A 262 -22.12 3.29 24.56
C ARG A 262 -23.02 2.21 23.99
N LEU A 263 -22.42 1.23 23.33
CA LEU A 263 -23.16 0.09 22.81
C LEU A 263 -23.77 -0.76 23.92
N THR A 264 -23.05 -0.93 25.04
CA THR A 264 -23.50 -1.70 26.21
C THR A 264 -24.72 -1.09 26.91
N ASP A 265 -24.97 0.21 26.77
CA ASP A 265 -26.17 0.87 27.33
C ASP A 265 -27.47 0.40 26.67
N LEU A 266 -27.40 -0.30 25.54
CA LEU A 266 -28.55 -0.85 24.83
C LEU A 266 -28.98 -2.25 25.32
N LYS A 267 -28.42 -2.72 26.41
CA LYS A 267 -28.84 -3.98 27.02
C LYS A 267 -30.37 -4.03 27.27
N GLY A 268 -30.99 -5.12 26.88
CA GLY A 268 -32.46 -5.28 26.92
C GLY A 268 -33.15 -5.03 25.60
N LYS A 269 -32.42 -4.50 24.61
CA LYS A 269 -32.90 -4.33 23.24
C LYS A 269 -32.23 -5.33 22.30
N VAL A 270 -32.85 -5.62 21.16
CA VAL A 270 -32.19 -6.25 20.02
C VAL A 270 -31.49 -5.15 19.26
N VAL A 271 -30.17 -5.25 19.07
CA VAL A 271 -29.38 -4.19 18.45
C VAL A 271 -28.85 -4.64 17.09
N LEU A 272 -29.08 -3.82 16.08
CA LEU A 272 -28.37 -3.88 14.81
C LEU A 272 -27.18 -2.91 14.89
N LEU A 273 -25.98 -3.46 15.09
CA LEU A 273 -24.72 -2.72 15.03
C LEU A 273 -24.28 -2.70 13.56
N ASP A 274 -24.27 -1.54 12.92
CA ASP A 274 -24.04 -1.36 11.49
C ASP A 274 -22.81 -0.46 11.24
N PHE A 275 -21.77 -1.01 10.60
CA PHE A 275 -20.60 -0.26 10.15
C PHE A 275 -20.78 0.15 8.70
N THR A 276 -20.67 1.44 8.39
CA THR A 276 -21.00 1.99 7.08
C THR A 276 -20.17 3.21 6.69
N VAL A 277 -20.20 3.54 5.41
CA VAL A 277 -19.74 4.81 4.83
C VAL A 277 -20.91 5.39 4.05
N PHE A 278 -21.31 6.65 4.35
CA PHE A 278 -22.39 7.33 3.64
C PHE A 278 -21.99 7.82 2.26
N ALA A 279 -20.70 8.07 2.02
CA ALA A 279 -20.17 8.55 0.75
C ALA A 279 -20.19 7.51 -0.39
N THR A 280 -21.03 6.46 -0.31
CA THR A 280 -21.17 5.44 -1.35
C THR A 280 -22.53 5.55 -2.06
N LYS A 281 -22.61 5.05 -3.32
CA LYS A 281 -23.87 5.08 -4.09
C LYS A 281 -24.97 4.22 -3.46
N GLU A 282 -24.57 3.15 -2.79
CA GLU A 282 -25.44 2.17 -2.15
C GLU A 282 -26.02 2.65 -0.82
N SER A 283 -25.41 3.65 -0.19
CA SER A 283 -25.76 4.12 1.17
C SER A 283 -27.20 4.60 1.27
N ALA A 284 -27.71 5.31 0.27
CA ALA A 284 -29.09 5.81 0.25
C ALA A 284 -30.13 4.67 0.21
N ALA A 285 -29.85 3.57 -0.50
CA ALA A 285 -30.74 2.41 -0.55
C ALA A 285 -30.74 1.66 0.79
N ARG A 286 -29.55 1.51 1.39
CA ARG A 286 -29.38 0.89 2.71
C ARG A 286 -30.03 1.71 3.81
N THR A 287 -29.84 3.01 3.85
CA THR A 287 -30.50 3.90 4.81
C THR A 287 -32.02 3.79 4.75
N ARG A 288 -32.62 3.71 3.55
CA ARG A 288 -34.06 3.48 3.40
C ARG A 288 -34.48 2.12 3.94
N GLN A 289 -33.73 1.07 3.66
CA GLN A 289 -34.00 -0.27 4.19
C GLN A 289 -33.98 -0.28 5.72
N LEU A 290 -32.93 0.31 6.32
CA LEU A 290 -32.79 0.42 7.79
C LEU A 290 -33.93 1.25 8.39
N ARG A 291 -34.35 2.33 7.74
CA ARG A 291 -35.49 3.16 8.20
C ARG A 291 -36.78 2.34 8.24
N THR A 292 -37.07 1.59 7.21
CA THR A 292 -38.25 0.71 7.17
C THR A 292 -38.24 -0.29 8.33
N LEU A 293 -37.09 -0.95 8.55
CA LEU A 293 -36.96 -1.89 9.68
C LEU A 293 -37.09 -1.21 11.04
N TYR A 294 -36.50 -0.02 11.20
CA TYR A 294 -36.58 0.74 12.44
C TYR A 294 -38.01 1.17 12.76
N GLU A 295 -38.73 1.76 11.80
CA GLU A 295 -40.12 2.20 11.96
C GLU A 295 -41.03 1.01 12.32
N GLN A 296 -40.79 -0.16 11.73
CA GLN A 296 -41.60 -1.35 11.96
C GLN A 296 -41.32 -2.05 13.28
N TYR A 297 -40.10 -2.03 13.77
CA TYR A 297 -39.66 -2.89 14.87
C TYR A 297 -39.10 -2.13 16.09
N HIS A 298 -38.87 -0.83 16.04
CA HIS A 298 -38.36 -0.06 17.16
C HIS A 298 -39.29 -0.18 18.41
N ALA A 299 -40.60 -0.06 18.22
CA ALA A 299 -41.56 -0.22 19.29
C ALA A 299 -41.59 -1.65 19.90
N LYS A 300 -41.04 -2.64 19.18
CA LYS A 300 -40.88 -4.03 19.63
C LYS A 300 -39.54 -4.29 20.31
N GLY A 301 -38.69 -3.27 20.40
CA GLY A 301 -37.39 -3.34 21.07
C GLY A 301 -36.16 -3.43 20.15
N LEU A 302 -36.31 -3.15 18.86
CA LEU A 302 -35.15 -2.96 17.97
C LEU A 302 -34.47 -1.63 18.27
N GLU A 303 -33.16 -1.59 18.29
CA GLU A 303 -32.34 -0.40 18.19
C GLU A 303 -31.29 -0.54 17.08
N ILE A 304 -30.93 0.56 16.44
CA ILE A 304 -29.83 0.59 15.49
C ILE A 304 -28.72 1.46 16.07
N TYR A 305 -27.53 0.88 16.14
CA TYR A 305 -26.30 1.57 16.51
C TYR A 305 -25.41 1.60 15.25
N GLN A 306 -25.37 2.74 14.57
CA GLN A 306 -24.70 2.88 13.29
C GLN A 306 -23.39 3.62 13.45
N VAL A 307 -22.28 2.97 13.08
CA VAL A 307 -20.92 3.51 13.12
C VAL A 307 -20.52 3.93 11.72
N SER A 308 -20.32 5.24 11.54
CA SER A 308 -19.82 5.81 10.30
C SER A 308 -18.31 5.87 10.30
N LEU A 309 -17.73 5.52 9.16
CA LEU A 309 -16.30 5.58 8.85
C LEU A 309 -16.02 6.63 7.75
N ASP A 310 -16.93 7.60 7.57
CA ASP A 310 -16.70 8.67 6.60
C ASP A 310 -15.55 9.57 7.07
N GLU A 311 -14.64 9.92 6.16
CA GLU A 311 -13.50 10.79 6.48
C GLU A 311 -13.92 12.24 6.74
N ASP A 312 -14.98 12.70 6.05
CA ASP A 312 -15.52 14.06 6.21
C ASP A 312 -16.62 14.08 7.27
N ILE A 313 -16.28 14.64 8.44
CA ILE A 313 -17.19 14.80 9.57
C ILE A 313 -18.40 15.72 9.25
N HIS A 314 -18.22 16.72 8.36
CA HIS A 314 -19.32 17.62 7.99
C HIS A 314 -20.32 16.92 7.09
N PHE A 315 -19.82 16.14 6.14
CA PHE A 315 -20.64 15.29 5.28
C PHE A 315 -21.41 14.24 6.12
N TRP A 316 -20.72 13.57 7.04
CA TRP A 316 -21.38 12.63 7.95
C TRP A 316 -22.49 13.30 8.75
N LYS A 317 -22.22 14.44 9.41
CA LYS A 317 -23.22 15.16 10.21
C LYS A 317 -24.47 15.47 9.42
N THR A 318 -24.32 15.97 8.19
CA THR A 318 -25.45 16.27 7.31
C THR A 318 -26.21 14.99 6.90
N SER A 319 -25.51 13.89 6.69
CA SER A 319 -26.11 12.61 6.29
C SER A 319 -26.95 11.97 7.38
N VAL A 320 -26.58 12.18 8.67
CA VAL A 320 -27.25 11.54 9.83
C VAL A 320 -28.25 12.43 10.57
N GLU A 321 -28.34 13.73 10.24
CA GLU A 321 -29.13 14.72 10.96
C GLU A 321 -30.59 14.32 11.21
N TYR A 322 -31.20 13.61 10.25
CA TYR A 322 -32.60 13.21 10.30
C TYR A 322 -32.80 11.70 10.45
N LEU A 323 -31.76 10.97 10.87
CA LEU A 323 -31.89 9.54 11.15
C LEU A 323 -32.51 9.33 12.54
N PRO A 324 -33.50 8.41 12.68
CA PRO A 324 -34.21 8.23 13.95
C PRO A 324 -33.49 7.34 14.95
N TRP A 325 -32.33 6.81 14.60
CA TRP A 325 -31.54 5.88 15.42
C TRP A 325 -30.21 6.48 15.88
N ILE A 326 -29.43 5.72 16.63
CA ILE A 326 -28.12 6.15 17.12
C ILE A 326 -27.11 6.08 15.98
N SER A 327 -26.57 7.23 15.57
CA SER A 327 -25.46 7.33 14.62
C SER A 327 -24.28 7.97 15.32
N VAL A 328 -23.12 7.30 15.21
CA VAL A 328 -21.85 7.71 15.81
C VAL A 328 -20.75 7.72 14.76
N HIS A 329 -19.68 8.47 15.03
CA HIS A 329 -18.58 8.64 14.10
C HIS A 329 -17.29 8.09 14.67
N GLU A 330 -16.63 7.23 13.89
CA GLU A 330 -15.34 6.63 14.20
C GLU A 330 -14.22 7.38 13.47
N THR A 331 -13.15 7.75 14.17
CA THR A 331 -12.01 8.48 13.59
C THR A 331 -10.67 7.78 13.77
N ASP A 332 -10.56 6.91 14.75
CA ASP A 332 -9.29 6.27 15.15
C ASP A 332 -9.19 4.77 14.76
N GLY A 333 -10.25 4.22 14.20
CA GLY A 333 -10.31 2.82 13.75
C GLY A 333 -10.38 1.79 14.87
N HIS A 334 -10.59 2.20 16.12
CA HIS A 334 -10.60 1.28 17.26
C HIS A 334 -11.76 0.27 17.20
N ALA A 335 -12.97 0.72 16.93
CA ALA A 335 -14.14 -0.15 16.83
C ALA A 335 -14.05 -1.06 15.58
N VAL A 336 -13.55 -0.54 14.46
CA VAL A 336 -13.28 -1.30 13.22
C VAL A 336 -12.34 -2.47 13.50
N ASN A 337 -11.22 -2.21 14.19
CA ASN A 337 -10.23 -3.22 14.52
C ASN A 337 -10.79 -4.24 15.54
N SER A 338 -11.52 -3.77 16.55
CA SER A 338 -12.09 -4.62 17.60
C SER A 338 -13.13 -5.60 17.07
N TYR A 339 -13.94 -5.17 16.10
CA TYR A 339 -14.97 -6.01 15.45
C TYR A 339 -14.47 -6.71 14.18
N GLY A 340 -13.19 -6.54 13.81
CA GLY A 340 -12.59 -7.18 12.64
C GLY A 340 -13.31 -6.82 11.32
N ILE A 341 -13.61 -5.53 11.12
CA ILE A 341 -14.30 -5.05 9.93
C ILE A 341 -13.30 -4.96 8.77
N SER A 342 -13.51 -5.77 7.75
CA SER A 342 -12.68 -5.79 6.53
C SER A 342 -13.40 -5.26 5.29
N ASN A 343 -14.73 -5.29 5.29
CA ASN A 343 -15.56 -4.83 4.19
C ASN A 343 -16.73 -4.00 4.71
N LEU A 344 -17.22 -3.06 3.90
CA LEU A 344 -18.37 -2.23 4.22
C LEU A 344 -19.46 -2.36 3.15
N PRO A 345 -20.73 -2.35 3.55
CA PRO A 345 -21.23 -2.34 4.93
C PRO A 345 -21.12 -3.71 5.60
N THR A 346 -20.77 -3.74 6.87
CA THR A 346 -20.83 -4.94 7.72
C THR A 346 -21.70 -4.68 8.94
N PHE A 347 -22.56 -5.62 9.30
CA PHE A 347 -23.41 -5.49 10.49
C PHE A 347 -23.39 -6.74 11.37
N PHE A 348 -23.78 -6.51 12.62
CA PHE A 348 -23.96 -7.55 13.62
C PHE A 348 -25.36 -7.44 14.22
N LEU A 349 -25.96 -8.59 14.56
CA LEU A 349 -27.15 -8.66 15.39
C LEU A 349 -26.77 -9.05 16.81
N ILE A 350 -27.23 -8.27 17.75
CA ILE A 350 -26.97 -8.40 19.18
C ILE A 350 -28.32 -8.65 19.88
N ASN A 351 -28.38 -9.66 20.72
CA ASN A 351 -29.60 -9.98 21.47
C ASN A 351 -29.78 -9.09 22.71
N ARG A 352 -30.89 -9.26 23.41
CA ARG A 352 -31.23 -8.49 24.64
C ARG A 352 -30.25 -8.67 25.79
N ARG A 353 -29.39 -9.72 25.75
CA ARG A 353 -28.39 -10.00 26.79
C ARG A 353 -27.02 -9.38 26.48
N ASN A 354 -26.92 -8.59 25.41
CA ASN A 354 -25.65 -8.06 24.85
C ASN A 354 -24.73 -9.18 24.34
N GLU A 355 -25.27 -10.19 23.66
CA GLU A 355 -24.50 -11.24 23.00
C GLU A 355 -24.62 -11.06 21.49
N ILE A 356 -23.48 -11.14 20.77
CA ILE A 356 -23.47 -11.16 19.30
C ILE A 356 -24.00 -12.52 18.85
N VAL A 357 -25.09 -12.50 18.10
CA VAL A 357 -25.74 -13.73 17.60
C VAL A 357 -25.59 -13.94 16.10
N LEU A 358 -25.22 -12.89 15.35
CA LEU A 358 -25.04 -12.99 13.92
C LEU A 358 -24.12 -11.87 13.40
N ARG A 359 -23.30 -12.20 12.42
CA ARG A 359 -22.55 -11.25 11.57
C ARG A 359 -23.03 -11.38 10.13
N SER A 360 -23.08 -10.26 9.40
CA SER A 360 -23.60 -10.21 8.03
C SER A 360 -22.97 -11.21 7.07
N ASP A 361 -21.68 -11.52 7.22
CA ASP A 361 -20.94 -12.44 6.36
C ASP A 361 -21.40 -13.91 6.49
N PHE A 362 -22.09 -14.24 7.61
CA PHE A 362 -22.59 -15.58 7.92
C PHE A 362 -24.12 -15.63 7.98
N MET A 363 -24.80 -14.65 7.38
CA MET A 363 -26.25 -14.55 7.45
C MET A 363 -26.92 -15.57 6.53
N GLU A 364 -27.72 -16.46 7.13
CA GLU A 364 -28.67 -17.29 6.42
C GLU A 364 -30.04 -16.60 6.40
N GLY A 365 -30.71 -16.59 5.27
CA GLY A 365 -32.01 -15.94 5.09
C GLY A 365 -31.89 -14.40 4.95
N THR A 366 -32.94 -13.68 5.36
CA THR A 366 -32.99 -12.22 5.26
C THR A 366 -32.65 -11.56 6.62
N LEU A 367 -32.19 -10.31 6.59
CA LEU A 367 -31.96 -9.50 7.80
C LEU A 367 -33.26 -9.46 8.64
N GLU A 368 -34.40 -9.24 8.00
CA GLU A 368 -35.70 -9.15 8.66
C GLU A 368 -36.11 -10.46 9.36
N SER A 369 -35.88 -11.61 8.71
CA SER A 369 -36.21 -12.91 9.33
C SER A 369 -35.39 -13.18 10.61
N ASN A 370 -34.11 -12.81 10.60
CA ASN A 370 -33.24 -12.94 11.76
C ASN A 370 -33.61 -11.94 12.87
N LEU A 371 -33.97 -10.70 12.52
CA LEU A 371 -34.49 -9.72 13.49
C LEU A 371 -35.76 -10.19 14.16
N LEU A 372 -36.74 -10.68 13.40
CA LEU A 372 -38.01 -11.20 13.93
C LEU A 372 -37.80 -12.33 14.92
N ARG A 373 -36.86 -13.25 14.64
CA ARG A 373 -36.52 -14.31 15.57
C ARG A 373 -36.06 -13.75 16.92
N LEU A 374 -35.10 -12.81 16.90
CA LEU A 374 -34.54 -12.22 18.15
C LEU A 374 -35.50 -11.30 18.88
N LEU A 375 -36.44 -10.65 18.19
CA LEU A 375 -37.44 -9.80 18.80
C LEU A 375 -38.53 -10.62 19.52
N ASN A 376 -38.73 -11.90 19.12
CA ASN A 376 -39.69 -12.81 19.72
C ASN A 376 -39.10 -13.68 20.88
N GLU A 377 -37.77 -13.67 21.04
CA GLU A 377 -37.03 -14.22 22.17
C GLU A 377 -37.10 -13.26 23.39
#